data_08bc3e9433bc743fcb7f6bb494333d3d
#
_entry.id   08bc3e9433bc743fcb7f6bb494333d3d
#
_cell.length_a   1.000
_cell.length_b   1.000
_cell.length_c   1.000
_cell.angle_alpha   90.00
_cell.angle_beta   90.00
_cell.angle_gamma   90.00
#
_symmetry.space_group_name_H-M   'P 1'
#
loop_
_entity.id
_entity.type
_entity.pdbx_description
1 polymer ?
#
loop_
_entity_poly.entity_id
_entity_poly.type
_entity_poly.pdbx_seq_one_letter_code
_entity_poly.pdbx_strand_id
1 'polypeptide(L)' 'MYRYRVWVRLNQYQTADVTINADNDYQAKLLAEAIYGVGMVLNYTRID' A
#
# COMPACT_ATOMS: atom_id res chain seq x y z
N MET A 1 0.79 -12.14 -10.91
CA MET A 1 0.28 -11.11 -9.99
C MET A 1 0.38 -11.63 -8.57
N TYR A 2 0.80 -10.78 -7.66
CA TYR A 2 1.03 -11.15 -6.27
C TYR A 2 0.18 -10.28 -5.37
N ARG A 3 -0.02 -10.73 -4.13
CA ARG A 3 -0.73 -9.92 -3.14
C ARG A 3 0.29 -9.24 -2.24
N TYR A 4 0.06 -7.97 -1.98
CA TYR A 4 0.92 -7.15 -1.14
C TYR A 4 0.09 -6.58 -0.01
N ARG A 5 0.63 -6.62 1.20
CA ARG A 5 0.07 -5.89 2.32
C ARG A 5 0.74 -4.53 2.33
N VAL A 6 -0.06 -3.49 2.27
CA VAL A 6 0.44 -2.11 2.22
C VAL A 6 -0.09 -1.38 3.44
N TRP A 7 0.82 -0.77 4.18
CA TRP A 7 0.49 0.01 5.36
C TRP A 7 0.36 1.46 4.92
N VAL A 8 -0.81 2.06 5.15
CA VAL A 8 -1.09 3.42 4.70
C VAL A 8 -1.53 4.27 5.87
N ARG A 9 -1.25 5.56 5.78
CA ARG A 9 -1.73 6.54 6.74
C ARG A 9 -3.04 7.11 6.23
N LEU A 10 -4.08 7.05 7.05
CA LEU A 10 -5.39 7.59 6.69
C LEU A 10 -5.51 9.06 7.09
N ASN A 11 -4.97 9.41 8.26
CA ASN A 11 -4.90 10.78 8.74
C ASN A 11 -3.80 10.83 9.80
N GLN A 12 -3.65 11.95 10.52
CA GLN A 12 -2.55 12.12 11.45
C GLN A 12 -2.61 11.18 12.65
N TYR A 13 -3.75 10.54 12.90
CA TYR A 13 -3.92 9.64 14.04
C TYR A 13 -4.20 8.20 13.67
N GLN A 14 -4.46 7.91 12.40
CA GLN A 14 -4.92 6.59 12.00
C GLN A 14 -4.10 6.04 10.84
N THR A 15 -3.83 4.74 10.92
CA THR A 15 -3.22 3.98 9.84
C THR A 15 -4.08 2.75 9.57
N ALA A 16 -3.90 2.14 8.41
CA ALA A 16 -4.59 0.90 8.08
C ALA A 16 -3.67 0.03 7.24
N ASP A 17 -3.88 -1.28 7.29
CA ASP A 17 -3.24 -2.16 6.33
C ASP A 17 -4.29 -2.59 5.31
N VAL A 18 -3.88 -2.61 4.05
CA VAL A 18 -4.75 -2.98 2.95
C VAL A 18 -4.03 -4.00 2.09
N THR A 19 -4.80 -4.85 1.41
CA THR A 19 -4.24 -5.83 0.49
C THR A 19 -4.44 -5.35 -0.94
N ILE A 20 -3.35 -5.32 -1.71
CA ILE A 20 -3.37 -4.85 -3.09
C ILE A 20 -2.73 -5.90 -3.97
N ASN A 21 -3.38 -6.25 -5.07
CA ASN A 21 -2.84 -7.14 -6.08
C ASN A 21 -2.00 -6.32 -7.06
N ALA A 22 -0.76 -6.76 -7.28
CA ALA A 22 0.15 -6.05 -8.17
C ALA A 22 1.20 -7.01 -8.72
N ASP A 23 1.87 -6.61 -9.78
CA ASP A 23 2.90 -7.43 -10.41
C ASP A 23 4.23 -7.39 -9.65
N ASN A 24 4.47 -6.30 -8.93
CA ASN A 24 5.68 -6.16 -8.11
C ASN A 24 5.41 -5.15 -6.99
N ASP A 25 6.37 -5.00 -6.09
CA ASP A 25 6.23 -4.14 -4.92
C ASP A 25 6.11 -2.66 -5.28
N TYR A 26 6.86 -2.22 -6.27
CA TYR A 26 6.79 -0.83 -6.71
C TYR A 26 5.40 -0.50 -7.25
N GLN A 27 4.82 -1.41 -8.04
CA GLN A 27 3.47 -1.22 -8.55
C GLN A 27 2.44 -1.20 -7.42
N ALA A 28 2.61 -2.05 -6.40
CA ALA A 28 1.72 -2.04 -5.25
C ALA A 28 1.76 -0.69 -4.54
N LYS A 29 2.95 -0.13 -4.38
CA LYS A 29 3.13 1.21 -3.79
C LYS A 29 2.41 2.26 -4.62
N LEU A 30 2.59 2.25 -5.94
CA LEU A 30 1.96 3.24 -6.82
C LEU A 30 0.44 3.15 -6.78
N LEU A 31 -0.11 1.93 -6.75
CA LEU A 31 -1.55 1.73 -6.66
C LEU A 31 -2.09 2.26 -5.34
N ALA A 32 -1.39 2.00 -4.25
CA ALA A 32 -1.79 2.50 -2.94
C ALA A 32 -1.74 4.03 -2.90
N GLU A 33 -0.70 4.63 -3.48
CA GLU A 33 -0.59 6.09 -3.55
C GLU A 33 -1.70 6.72 -4.38
N ALA A 34 -2.14 6.04 -5.43
CA ALA A 34 -3.25 6.52 -6.25
C ALA A 34 -4.56 6.54 -5.47
N ILE A 35 -4.73 5.61 -4.53
CA ILE A 35 -5.95 5.51 -3.73
C ILE A 35 -5.89 6.44 -2.51
N TYR A 36 -4.77 6.45 -1.80
CA TYR A 36 -4.65 7.12 -0.49
C TYR A 36 -3.85 8.40 -0.52
N GLY A 37 -3.04 8.61 -1.55
CA GLY A 37 -2.27 9.83 -1.71
C GLY A 37 -0.77 9.58 -1.67
N VAL A 38 -0.03 10.41 -2.40
CA VAL A 38 1.43 10.37 -2.44
C VAL A 38 1.96 10.67 -1.03
N GLY A 39 2.88 9.84 -0.56
CA GLY A 39 3.46 10.00 0.77
C GLY A 39 2.66 9.35 1.88
N MET A 40 1.51 8.76 1.57
CA MET A 40 0.69 8.10 2.58
C MET A 40 1.05 6.63 2.80
N VAL A 41 1.85 6.05 1.92
CA VAL A 41 2.30 4.67 2.06
C VAL A 41 3.47 4.61 3.03
N LEU A 42 3.29 3.91 4.15
CA LEU A 42 4.29 3.81 5.19
C LEU A 42 5.21 2.61 5.01
N ASN A 43 4.64 1.49 4.55
CA ASN A 43 5.40 0.26 4.35
C ASN A 43 4.61 -0.66 3.45
N TYR A 44 5.28 -1.62 2.85
CA TYR A 44 4.61 -2.63 2.03
C TYR A 44 5.43 -3.90 2.04
N THR A 45 4.74 -5.05 1.93
CA THR A 45 5.39 -6.35 1.92
C THR A 45 4.56 -7.33 1.08
N ARG A 46 5.24 -8.22 0.40
CA ARG A 46 4.59 -9.26 -0.37
C ARG A 46 4.16 -10.38 0.58
N ILE A 47 2.91 -10.81 0.47
CA ILE A 47 2.35 -11.87 1.32
C ILE A 47 1.98 -13.12 0.52
N ASP A 48 2.15 -13.10 -0.79
CA ASP A 48 1.77 -14.26 -1.61
C ASP A 48 2.75 -14.46 -2.76
#